data_54b4c67690b9e8863e0a931e1584f5fe
#
_entry.id   54b4c67690b9e8863e0a931e1584f5fe
#
_cell.length_a   1.000
_cell.length_b   1.000
_cell.length_c   1.000
_cell.angle_alpha   90.00
_cell.angle_beta   90.00
_cell.angle_gamma   90.00
#
_symmetry.space_group_name_H-M   'P 1'
#
loop_
_entity.id
_entity.type
_entity.pdbx_description
1 polymer ?
#
loop_
_entity_poly.entity_id
_entity_poly.type
_entity_poly.pdbx_seq_one_letter_code
_entity_poly.pdbx_strand_id
1 'polypeptide(L)'
;MNESFHHWLAKCVSLPGMVACGLRPPDGKPVCHGAEAGCPAEVMEKILAQFENMRAAGFTDDLAPRWATWTFDQGRIRFVERPDGWLLGLVVRPGSAAALGLDLLSLEFLSLPSGG
;
A
#
# COMPACT_ATOMS: atom_id res chain seq x y z
N MET A 1 -12.91 -6.80 -13.60
CA MET A 1 -11.50 -6.42 -13.73
C MET A 1 -11.22 -5.09 -13.09
N ASN A 2 -10.11 -4.99 -12.39
CA ASN A 2 -9.83 -3.80 -11.59
C ASN A 2 -8.78 -2.92 -12.22
N GLU A 3 -9.02 -2.55 -13.49
CA GLU A 3 -8.11 -1.68 -14.22
C GLU A 3 -7.94 -0.33 -13.55
N SER A 4 -8.98 0.19 -12.89
CA SER A 4 -8.89 1.45 -12.19
C SER A 4 -7.89 1.40 -11.04
N PHE A 5 -7.80 0.27 -10.33
CA PHE A 5 -6.81 0.09 -9.28
C PHE A 5 -5.40 0.07 -9.86
N HIS A 6 -5.18 -0.70 -10.91
CA HIS A 6 -3.87 -0.79 -11.54
C HIS A 6 -3.43 0.54 -12.14
N HIS A 7 -4.36 1.25 -12.76
CA HIS A 7 -4.09 2.56 -13.33
C HIS A 7 -3.71 3.57 -12.24
N TRP A 8 -4.45 3.55 -11.13
CA TRP A 8 -4.17 4.42 -10.00
C TRP A 8 -2.81 4.09 -9.38
N LEU A 9 -2.49 2.80 -9.23
CA LEU A 9 -1.21 2.38 -8.69
C LEU A 9 -0.04 2.85 -9.54
N ALA A 10 -0.20 2.81 -10.86
CA ALA A 10 0.82 3.28 -11.79
C ALA A 10 1.10 4.77 -11.60
N LYS A 11 0.09 5.55 -11.24
CA LYS A 11 0.28 6.97 -10.89
C LYS A 11 1.05 7.12 -9.60
N CYS A 12 0.76 6.27 -8.62
CA CYS A 12 1.44 6.33 -7.33
C CYS A 12 2.94 6.09 -7.47
N VAL A 13 3.31 5.13 -8.34
CA VAL A 13 4.72 4.78 -8.55
C VAL A 13 5.55 5.97 -9.01
N SER A 14 4.96 6.90 -9.74
CA SER A 14 5.69 8.03 -10.30
C SER A 14 5.76 9.24 -9.36
N LEU A 15 5.16 9.17 -8.17
CA LEU A 15 5.24 10.28 -7.23
C LEU A 15 6.65 10.41 -6.64
N PRO A 16 7.16 11.65 -6.51
CA PRO A 16 8.47 11.85 -5.90
C PRO A 16 8.53 11.31 -4.48
N GLY A 17 9.51 10.46 -4.22
CA GLY A 17 9.66 9.85 -2.90
C GLY A 17 8.94 8.54 -2.71
N MET A 18 8.19 8.06 -3.71
CA MET A 18 7.61 6.73 -3.65
C MET A 18 8.72 5.69 -3.87
N VAL A 19 8.93 4.85 -2.86
CA VAL A 19 9.96 3.80 -2.93
C VAL A 19 9.41 2.52 -3.53
N ALA A 20 8.22 2.14 -3.13
CA ALA A 20 7.55 0.95 -3.66
C ALA A 20 6.07 1.02 -3.34
N CYS A 21 5.25 0.32 -4.11
CA CYS A 21 3.84 0.19 -3.82
C CYS A 21 3.32 -1.14 -4.31
N GLY A 22 2.24 -1.61 -3.70
CA GLY A 22 1.65 -2.89 -4.05
C GLY A 22 0.18 -2.96 -3.73
N LEU A 23 -0.53 -3.77 -4.50
CA LEU A 23 -1.94 -4.07 -4.31
C LEU A 23 -2.11 -5.57 -4.20
N ARG A 24 -2.91 -6.01 -3.25
CA ARG A 24 -3.29 -7.41 -3.15
C ARG A 24 -4.81 -7.53 -3.25
N PRO A 25 -5.31 -8.22 -4.28
CA PRO A 25 -6.74 -8.50 -4.36
C PRO A 25 -7.17 -9.49 -3.28
N PRO A 26 -8.47 -9.55 -2.94
CA PRO A 26 -8.94 -10.43 -1.86
C PRO A 26 -8.67 -11.91 -2.09
N ASP A 27 -8.56 -12.33 -3.33
CA ASP A 27 -8.40 -13.74 -3.68
C ASP A 27 -7.26 -13.99 -4.65
N GLY A 28 -6.32 -13.05 -4.78
CA GLY A 28 -5.26 -13.14 -5.78
C GLY A 28 -3.88 -12.82 -5.24
N LYS A 29 -2.92 -12.91 -6.14
CA LYS A 29 -1.53 -12.58 -5.83
C LYS A 29 -1.32 -11.07 -5.88
N PRO A 30 -0.41 -10.55 -5.05
CA PRO A 30 -0.13 -9.12 -5.08
C PRO A 30 0.51 -8.69 -6.40
N VAL A 31 0.19 -7.47 -6.80
CA VAL A 31 0.86 -6.77 -7.92
C VAL A 31 1.68 -5.66 -7.30
N CYS A 32 2.99 -5.73 -7.44
CA CYS A 32 3.90 -4.82 -6.77
C CYS A 32 4.82 -4.13 -7.76
N HIS A 33 5.16 -2.88 -7.45
CA HIS A 33 6.07 -2.08 -8.25
C HIS A 33 7.14 -1.47 -7.35
N GLY A 34 8.40 -1.68 -7.69
CA GLY A 34 9.51 -1.00 -7.04
C GLY A 34 9.89 0.22 -7.84
N ALA A 35 9.74 1.40 -7.24
CA ALA A 35 10.14 2.64 -7.88
C ALA A 35 11.63 2.92 -7.71
N GLU A 36 12.26 2.30 -6.74
CA GLU A 36 13.68 2.45 -6.45
C GLU A 36 14.35 1.09 -6.37
N ALA A 37 15.62 1.05 -6.80
CA ALA A 37 16.38 -0.20 -6.83
C ALA A 37 16.53 -0.86 -5.46
N GLY A 38 16.51 -0.09 -4.39
CA GLY A 38 16.65 -0.62 -3.03
C GLY A 38 15.42 -1.36 -2.50
N CYS A 39 14.29 -1.26 -3.21
CA CYS A 39 13.07 -1.95 -2.81
C CYS A 39 12.35 -2.50 -4.04
N PRO A 40 12.84 -3.61 -4.61
CA PRO A 40 12.18 -4.22 -5.77
C PRO A 40 10.81 -4.77 -5.40
N ALA A 41 10.03 -5.10 -6.44
CA ALA A 41 8.67 -5.61 -6.26
C ALA A 41 8.63 -6.83 -5.33
N GLU A 42 9.63 -7.69 -5.40
CA GLU A 42 9.71 -8.89 -4.56
C GLU A 42 9.75 -8.56 -3.06
N VAL A 43 10.46 -7.48 -2.72
CA VAL A 43 10.52 -7.03 -1.33
C VAL A 43 9.16 -6.48 -0.90
N MET A 44 8.48 -5.76 -1.80
CA MET A 44 7.14 -5.24 -1.50
C MET A 44 6.15 -6.39 -1.26
N GLU A 45 6.24 -7.47 -2.02
CA GLU A 45 5.39 -8.64 -1.81
C GLU A 45 5.60 -9.23 -0.42
N LYS A 46 6.84 -9.31 0.04
CA LYS A 46 7.14 -9.80 1.39
C LYS A 46 6.60 -8.87 2.47
N ILE A 47 6.67 -7.57 2.24
CA ILE A 47 6.13 -6.58 3.17
C ILE A 47 4.63 -6.76 3.33
N LEU A 48 3.90 -6.93 2.23
CA LEU A 48 2.46 -7.15 2.27
C LEU A 48 2.11 -8.46 2.99
N ALA A 49 2.84 -9.53 2.71
CA ALA A 49 2.62 -10.82 3.36
C ALA A 49 2.85 -10.72 4.87
N GLN A 50 3.87 -10.00 5.28
CA GLN A 50 4.19 -9.84 6.68
C GLN A 50 3.10 -9.04 7.41
N PHE A 51 2.57 -8.01 6.78
CA PHE A 51 1.46 -7.27 7.38
C PHE A 51 0.25 -8.17 7.61
N GLU A 52 -0.08 -9.02 6.63
CA GLU A 52 -1.19 -9.94 6.78
C GLU A 52 -0.98 -10.93 7.91
N ASN A 53 0.24 -11.46 8.06
CA ASN A 53 0.56 -12.36 9.15
C ASN A 53 0.39 -11.66 10.50
N MET A 54 0.81 -10.42 10.61
CA MET A 54 0.67 -9.66 11.83
C MET A 54 -0.80 -9.38 12.15
N ARG A 55 -1.59 -9.06 11.15
CA ARG A 55 -3.02 -8.84 11.34
C ARG A 55 -3.73 -10.11 11.78
N ALA A 56 -3.39 -11.24 11.17
CA ALA A 56 -3.97 -12.53 11.54
C ALA A 56 -3.60 -12.92 12.97
N ALA A 57 -2.44 -12.48 13.44
CA ALA A 57 -1.99 -12.73 14.83
C ALA A 57 -2.57 -11.73 15.83
N GLY A 58 -3.36 -10.76 15.38
CA GLY A 58 -4.00 -9.80 16.28
C GLY A 58 -3.14 -8.61 16.68
N PHE A 59 -2.07 -8.34 15.95
CA PHE A 59 -1.20 -7.21 16.26
C PHE A 59 -1.71 -5.88 15.72
N THR A 60 -2.78 -5.92 14.94
CA THR A 60 -3.41 -4.70 14.43
C THR A 60 -4.84 -4.60 14.97
N ASP A 61 -5.32 -3.37 15.06
CA ASP A 61 -6.67 -3.11 15.50
C ASP A 61 -7.66 -3.42 14.39
N ASP A 62 -8.63 -4.28 14.67
CA ASP A 62 -9.68 -4.60 13.70
C ASP A 62 -10.71 -3.49 13.53
N LEU A 63 -10.64 -2.49 14.38
CA LEU A 63 -11.55 -1.35 14.29
C LEU A 63 -11.08 -0.35 13.25
N ALA A 64 -11.92 0.56 12.86
CA ALA A 64 -11.53 1.65 11.98
C ALA A 64 -10.55 2.59 12.68
N PRO A 65 -9.62 3.24 11.96
CA PRO A 65 -9.49 3.18 10.50
C PRO A 65 -8.82 1.88 10.08
N ARG A 66 -9.07 1.51 8.87
CA ARG A 66 -8.50 0.29 8.33
C ARG A 66 -7.15 0.54 7.68
N TRP A 67 -6.37 1.34 8.28
CA TRP A 67 -5.00 1.53 7.82
C TRP A 67 -4.03 1.54 9.00
N ALA A 68 -2.77 1.19 8.70
CA ALA A 68 -1.69 1.21 9.68
C ALA A 68 -0.48 1.88 9.06
N THR A 69 0.28 2.58 9.86
CA THR A 69 1.50 3.24 9.41
C THR A 69 2.65 2.80 10.30
N TRP A 70 3.72 2.32 9.66
CA TRP A 70 4.96 2.00 10.34
C TRP A 70 6.02 3.00 9.91
N THR A 71 6.72 3.56 10.87
CA THR A 71 7.78 4.53 10.60
C THR A 71 9.11 3.93 11.00
N PHE A 72 10.10 4.08 10.13
CA PHE A 72 11.47 3.66 10.41
C PHE A 72 12.42 4.72 9.85
N ASP A 73 13.72 4.56 10.13
CA ASP A 73 14.70 5.63 9.85
C ASP A 73 14.70 6.08 8.39
N GLN A 74 14.49 5.16 7.47
CA GLN A 74 14.60 5.44 6.04
C GLN A 74 13.27 5.65 5.32
N GLY A 75 12.15 5.59 6.05
CA GLY A 75 10.88 5.77 5.39
C GLY A 75 9.68 5.44 6.25
N ARG A 76 8.55 5.43 5.58
CA ARG A 76 7.28 5.05 6.17
C ARG A 76 6.61 4.03 5.27
N ILE A 77 5.92 3.08 5.91
CA ILE A 77 5.09 2.10 5.19
C ILE A 77 3.66 2.34 5.64
N ARG A 78 2.77 2.56 4.68
CA ARG A 78 1.34 2.70 4.93
C ARG A 78 0.62 1.49 4.35
N PHE A 79 -0.19 0.84 5.19
CA PHE A 79 -1.10 -0.22 4.73
C PHE A 79 -2.52 0.29 4.82
N VAL A 80 -3.32 0.03 3.79
CA VAL A 80 -4.74 0.42 3.75
C VAL A 80 -5.54 -0.80 3.31
N GLU A 81 -6.49 -1.21 4.15
CA GLU A 81 -7.37 -2.33 3.83
C GLU A 81 -8.77 -1.81 3.53
N ARG A 82 -9.33 -2.26 2.44
CA ARG A 82 -10.70 -1.91 2.05
C ARG A 82 -11.68 -2.95 2.56
N PRO A 83 -12.94 -2.54 2.79
CA PRO A 83 -13.97 -3.51 3.19
C PRO A 83 -14.20 -4.64 2.18
N ASP A 84 -13.88 -4.41 0.90
CA ASP A 84 -13.99 -5.44 -0.14
C ASP A 84 -12.79 -6.38 -0.19
N GLY A 85 -11.83 -6.23 0.72
CA GLY A 85 -10.72 -7.16 0.85
C GLY A 85 -9.45 -6.77 0.10
N TRP A 86 -9.45 -5.65 -0.63
CA TRP A 86 -8.24 -5.16 -1.28
C TRP A 86 -7.30 -4.53 -0.26
N LEU A 87 -6.03 -4.83 -0.40
CA LEU A 87 -4.99 -4.29 0.47
C LEU A 87 -3.98 -3.49 -0.35
N LEU A 88 -3.66 -2.29 0.13
CA LEU A 88 -2.66 -1.43 -0.47
C LEU A 88 -1.45 -1.34 0.46
N GLY A 89 -0.26 -1.36 -0.10
CA GLY A 89 0.96 -1.04 0.63
C GLY A 89 1.72 0.05 -0.09
N LEU A 90 2.15 1.07 0.65
CA LEU A 90 2.94 2.18 0.11
C LEU A 90 4.17 2.37 0.97
N VAL A 91 5.34 2.39 0.33
CA VAL A 91 6.61 2.69 1.00
C VAL A 91 7.12 4.01 0.46
N VAL A 92 7.32 4.97 1.34
CA VAL A 92 7.69 6.33 0.94
C VAL A 92 8.91 6.83 1.74
N ARG A 93 9.67 7.74 1.14
CA ARG A 93 10.77 8.40 1.83
C ARG A 93 10.26 9.47 2.77
N PRO A 94 10.89 9.66 3.95
CA PRO A 94 10.47 10.72 4.87
C PRO A 94 10.60 12.09 4.23
N GLY A 95 9.65 12.98 4.51
CA GLY A 95 9.68 14.36 4.04
C GLY A 95 9.46 14.54 2.55
N SER A 96 9.13 13.49 1.82
CA SER A 96 8.89 13.56 0.38
C SER A 96 7.47 13.99 0.08
N ALA A 97 7.21 14.34 -1.20
CA ALA A 97 5.85 14.62 -1.65
C ALA A 97 4.92 13.42 -1.44
N ALA A 98 5.43 12.21 -1.70
CA ALA A 98 4.65 11.00 -1.47
C ALA A 98 4.31 10.83 0.01
N ALA A 99 5.27 11.12 0.91
CA ALA A 99 5.02 11.02 2.36
C ALA A 99 3.97 12.03 2.82
N LEU A 100 4.04 13.25 2.31
CA LEU A 100 3.07 14.30 2.66
C LEU A 100 1.67 13.95 2.14
N GLY A 101 1.58 13.21 1.04
CA GLY A 101 0.32 12.82 0.44
C GLY A 101 -0.23 11.48 0.89
N LEU A 102 0.39 10.82 1.88
CA LEU A 102 -0.05 9.48 2.29
C LEU A 102 -1.53 9.42 2.67
N ASP A 103 -2.00 10.38 3.44
CA ASP A 103 -3.40 10.37 3.87
C ASP A 103 -4.33 10.54 2.69
N LEU A 104 -4.00 11.46 1.78
CA LEU A 104 -4.80 11.66 0.58
C LEU A 104 -4.82 10.41 -0.29
N LEU A 105 -3.66 9.78 -0.50
CA LEU A 105 -3.58 8.54 -1.27
C LEU A 105 -4.41 7.43 -0.62
N SER A 106 -4.37 7.34 0.70
CA SER A 106 -5.17 6.34 1.42
C SER A 106 -6.66 6.57 1.20
N LEU A 107 -7.10 7.82 1.28
CA LEU A 107 -8.51 8.17 1.05
C LEU A 107 -8.92 7.92 -0.40
N GLU A 108 -8.04 8.23 -1.35
CA GLU A 108 -8.31 7.96 -2.76
C GLU A 108 -8.51 6.46 -3.00
N PHE A 109 -7.63 5.65 -2.43
CA PHE A 109 -7.73 4.21 -2.56
C PHE A 109 -9.06 3.68 -2.00
N LEU A 110 -9.45 4.17 -0.82
CA LEU A 110 -10.71 3.76 -0.20
C LEU A 110 -11.93 4.18 -1.03
N SER A 111 -11.78 5.22 -1.84
CA SER A 111 -12.86 5.76 -2.66
C SER A 111 -12.93 5.15 -4.06
N LEU A 112 -11.95 4.35 -4.47
CA LEU A 112 -11.98 3.74 -5.80
C LEU A 112 -13.13 2.75 -5.91
N PRO A 113 -13.79 2.69 -7.09
CA PRO A 113 -14.90 1.75 -7.28
C PRO A 113 -14.41 0.31 -7.15
N SER A 114 -15.15 -0.51 -6.40
CA SER A 114 -14.85 -1.92 -6.28
C SER A 114 -15.45 -2.68 -7.46
N GLY A 115 -14.81 -3.74 -7.84
CA GLY A 115 -15.30 -4.60 -8.90
C GLY A 115 -15.24 -4.01 -10.29
N GLY A 116 -14.43 -3.00 -10.42
CA GLY A 116 -14.27 -2.22 -11.64
C GLY A 116 -14.23 -2.97 -12.93
#